data_6755cba5ea0187f27940f269006dba4c
#
_entry.id   6755cba5ea0187f27940f269006dba4c
#
_cell.length_a   1.000
_cell.length_b   1.000
_cell.length_c   1.000
_cell.angle_alpha   90.00
_cell.angle_beta   90.00
_cell.angle_gamma   90.00
#
_symmetry.space_group_name_H-M   'P 1'
#
loop_
_entity.id
_entity.type
_entity.pdbx_description
1 polymer ?
#
loop_
_entity_poly.entity_id
_entity_poly.type
_entity_poly.pdbx_seq_one_letter_code
_entity_poly.pdbx_strand_id
1 'polypeptide(L)'
;PGHAGVIASIRAKRGEAMAAAFAQSARGMQLTAMRHFVEYSEVSGVDYRLFGAADDGRVPTPAQLGAEDEFLADFACYVVFYPRRPKTEGETNAGKTALSYVSHVRTWYELHLVPPRRPGSGFVWAQGDRLGAALRRTLDGLRKRHPAAGPPRRPIERHVMVKLARRLRRGGRWQRTKWAIYAVCGQGARRISECIRSAKVTGAWDPQRDMHRGRITATRDAEGRLLYFTIAIGPNKTDPDGTKDFHVHLPYSAEAEVNAAAALLDLFELDPTPVGRESSTPMYGDWRPGRSGGLISYATLRRELVDDLTAVGEPELAGHTHSFRRGAASALGGIGAPDSVTRMVGLWATDANLGYTWASTPIVRQKMLEMAEWDGRVDTARGPLVRRR
;
A
#
# COMPACT_ATOMS: atom_id res chain seq x y z
N PRO A 1 39.80 3.18 -21.01
CA PRO A 1 39.54 3.97 -19.84
C PRO A 1 40.29 3.39 -18.65
N GLY A 2 41.18 4.21 -18.01
CA GLY A 2 41.95 3.75 -16.85
C GLY A 2 41.03 3.31 -15.70
N HIS A 3 41.57 2.55 -14.74
CA HIS A 3 40.86 2.02 -13.58
C HIS A 3 39.94 3.05 -12.87
N ALA A 4 40.36 4.31 -12.81
CA ALA A 4 39.58 5.41 -12.24
C ALA A 4 38.27 5.67 -13.03
N GLY A 5 38.31 5.62 -14.36
CA GLY A 5 37.12 5.81 -15.20
C GLY A 5 36.08 4.65 -15.06
N VAL A 6 36.58 3.42 -14.91
CA VAL A 6 35.70 2.26 -14.68
C VAL A 6 35.02 2.38 -13.30
N ILE A 7 35.77 2.76 -12.26
CA ILE A 7 35.21 2.95 -10.91
C ILE A 7 34.19 4.08 -10.90
N ALA A 8 34.45 5.20 -11.58
CA ALA A 8 33.48 6.30 -11.69
C ALA A 8 32.20 5.85 -12.42
N SER A 9 32.30 5.08 -13.51
CA SER A 9 31.15 4.52 -14.22
C SER A 9 30.33 3.56 -13.35
N ILE A 10 31.00 2.68 -12.59
CA ILE A 10 30.32 1.76 -11.65
C ILE A 10 29.58 2.55 -10.56
N ARG A 11 30.19 3.61 -10.04
CA ARG A 11 29.56 4.47 -9.01
C ARG A 11 28.34 5.21 -9.54
N ALA A 12 28.40 5.73 -10.77
CA ALA A 12 27.27 6.37 -11.43
C ALA A 12 26.09 5.38 -11.61
N LYS A 13 26.37 4.20 -12.17
CA LYS A 13 25.37 3.14 -12.35
C LYS A 13 24.77 2.65 -11.03
N ARG A 14 25.58 2.56 -9.98
CA ARG A 14 25.07 2.26 -8.63
C ARG A 14 24.13 3.34 -8.14
N GLY A 15 24.46 4.63 -8.31
CA GLY A 15 23.59 5.75 -7.97
C GLY A 15 22.25 5.69 -8.70
N GLU A 16 22.27 5.40 -10.00
CA GLU A 16 21.07 5.21 -10.82
C GLU A 16 20.23 4.02 -10.33
N ALA A 17 20.84 2.87 -10.05
CA ALA A 17 20.15 1.69 -9.54
C ALA A 17 19.53 1.94 -8.15
N MET A 18 20.27 2.61 -7.25
CA MET A 18 19.74 3.01 -5.94
C MET A 18 18.58 3.99 -6.09
N ALA A 19 18.67 4.97 -6.98
CA ALA A 19 17.59 5.92 -7.24
C ALA A 19 16.36 5.24 -7.87
N ALA A 20 16.55 4.24 -8.71
CA ALA A 20 15.47 3.45 -9.31
C ALA A 20 14.75 2.55 -8.29
N ALA A 21 15.44 2.10 -7.24
CA ALA A 21 14.86 1.27 -6.18
C ALA A 21 13.78 2.00 -5.36
N PHE A 22 13.68 3.34 -5.47
CA PHE A 22 12.69 4.12 -4.73
C PHE A 22 11.43 4.36 -5.56
N ALA A 23 10.29 3.91 -5.03
CA ALA A 23 8.99 4.24 -5.60
C ALA A 23 8.83 5.78 -5.69
N GLN A 24 8.23 6.27 -6.77
CA GLN A 24 8.00 7.71 -6.99
C GLN A 24 7.29 8.40 -5.80
N SER A 25 6.43 7.67 -5.08
CA SER A 25 5.77 8.15 -3.86
C SER A 25 6.73 8.34 -2.68
N ALA A 26 7.77 7.51 -2.59
CA ALA A 26 8.79 7.63 -1.54
C ALA A 26 9.69 8.86 -1.79
N ARG A 27 10.02 9.16 -3.06
CA ARG A 27 10.76 10.38 -3.42
C ARG A 27 10.04 11.65 -2.99
N GLY A 28 8.72 11.74 -3.17
CA GLY A 28 7.95 12.90 -2.72
C GLY A 28 7.96 13.09 -1.20
N MET A 29 7.88 12.00 -0.44
CA MET A 29 8.00 12.05 1.03
C MET A 29 9.43 12.38 1.47
N GLN A 30 10.43 11.83 0.81
CA GLN A 30 11.84 12.11 1.06
C GLN A 30 12.17 13.59 0.85
N LEU A 31 11.72 14.17 -0.28
CA LEU A 31 11.91 15.61 -0.55
C LEU A 31 11.19 16.47 0.49
N THR A 32 10.01 16.07 0.95
CA THR A 32 9.29 16.78 2.01
C THR A 32 10.06 16.70 3.33
N ALA A 33 10.56 15.54 3.71
CA ALA A 33 11.35 15.34 4.91
C ALA A 33 12.66 16.15 4.86
N MET A 34 13.34 16.16 3.70
CA MET A 34 14.55 16.96 3.52
C MET A 34 14.31 18.45 3.60
N ARG A 35 13.19 18.97 3.06
CA ARG A 35 12.85 20.39 3.22
C ARG A 35 12.67 20.78 4.69
N HIS A 36 11.96 19.96 5.48
CA HIS A 36 11.85 20.19 6.92
C HIS A 36 13.20 20.11 7.62
N PHE A 37 14.06 19.21 7.18
CA PHE A 37 15.37 19.01 7.76
C PHE A 37 16.28 20.23 7.51
N VAL A 38 16.27 20.76 6.29
CA VAL A 38 16.99 21.99 5.93
C VAL A 38 16.45 23.19 6.71
N GLU A 39 15.12 23.37 6.75
CA GLU A 39 14.48 24.43 7.54
C GLU A 39 14.88 24.37 9.03
N TYR A 40 14.90 23.15 9.60
CA TYR A 40 15.33 22.98 10.99
C TYR A 40 16.82 23.29 11.18
N SER A 41 17.68 22.88 10.24
CA SER A 41 19.11 23.20 10.23
C SER A 41 19.34 24.71 10.24
N GLU A 42 18.61 25.47 9.42
CA GLU A 42 18.67 26.92 9.38
C GLU A 42 18.23 27.55 10.71
N VAL A 43 17.13 27.08 11.29
CA VAL A 43 16.61 27.59 12.58
C VAL A 43 17.56 27.28 13.74
N SER A 44 18.19 26.11 13.75
CA SER A 44 19.11 25.67 14.79
C SER A 44 20.52 26.25 14.64
N GLY A 45 20.83 26.86 13.48
CA GLY A 45 22.18 27.37 13.17
C GLY A 45 23.21 26.25 12.93
N VAL A 46 22.77 25.01 12.75
CA VAL A 46 23.64 23.85 12.52
C VAL A 46 23.62 23.50 11.03
N ASP A 47 24.79 23.49 10.39
CA ASP A 47 24.86 23.08 8.97
C ASP A 47 24.64 21.59 8.84
N TYR A 48 23.50 21.23 8.25
CA TYR A 48 23.13 19.84 8.00
C TYR A 48 24.13 19.08 7.10
N ARG A 49 24.97 19.81 6.33
CA ARG A 49 25.99 19.21 5.47
C ARG A 49 27.16 18.65 6.29
N LEU A 50 27.31 19.11 7.53
CA LEU A 50 28.34 18.61 8.45
C LEU A 50 28.05 17.21 8.94
N PHE A 51 26.76 16.82 8.95
CA PHE A 51 26.37 15.44 9.24
C PHE A 51 26.81 14.56 8.08
N GLY A 52 27.93 13.94 8.27
CA GLY A 52 28.45 13.10 7.24
C GLY A 52 29.70 13.57 6.52
N ALA A 53 30.17 14.76 6.83
CA ALA A 53 31.32 15.37 6.18
C ALA A 53 32.65 15.07 6.84
N ALA A 54 32.81 14.05 7.65
CA ALA A 54 34.14 13.56 7.98
C ALA A 54 34.80 12.94 6.73
N ASP A 55 35.09 13.81 5.77
CA ASP A 55 35.69 13.47 4.47
C ASP A 55 37.16 13.07 4.61
N ASP A 56 37.71 13.23 5.81
CA ASP A 56 39.10 12.92 6.15
C ASP A 56 39.33 11.44 6.50
N GLY A 57 38.30 10.61 6.37
CA GLY A 57 38.37 9.18 6.67
C GLY A 57 38.50 8.82 8.15
N ARG A 58 38.35 9.80 9.05
CA ARG A 58 38.35 9.57 10.49
C ARG A 58 37.04 8.95 10.95
N VAL A 59 37.14 8.10 11.96
CA VAL A 59 35.97 7.58 12.68
C VAL A 59 35.42 8.70 13.55
N PRO A 60 34.11 9.03 13.49
CA PRO A 60 33.50 10.02 14.35
C PRO A 60 33.77 9.72 15.84
N THR A 61 34.07 10.73 16.58
CA THR A 61 34.23 10.61 18.04
C THR A 61 32.89 10.34 18.71
N PRO A 62 32.87 9.73 19.91
CA PRO A 62 31.63 9.54 20.67
C PRO A 62 30.87 10.87 20.91
N ALA A 63 31.60 12.00 21.09
CA ALA A 63 30.99 13.31 21.24
C ALA A 63 30.27 13.78 19.95
N GLN A 64 30.86 13.57 18.79
CA GLN A 64 30.24 13.89 17.50
C GLN A 64 28.98 13.02 17.25
N LEU A 65 29.05 11.72 17.57
CA LEU A 65 27.92 10.83 17.47
C LEU A 65 26.79 11.21 18.43
N GLY A 66 27.14 11.66 19.66
CA GLY A 66 26.16 12.16 20.63
C GLY A 66 25.48 13.45 20.17
N ALA A 67 26.25 14.41 19.64
CA ALA A 67 25.70 15.65 19.11
C ALA A 67 24.76 15.42 17.92
N GLU A 68 25.08 14.48 17.06
CA GLU A 68 24.22 14.07 15.94
C GLU A 68 22.90 13.40 16.41
N ASP A 69 22.99 12.53 17.42
CA ASP A 69 21.82 11.86 18.00
C ASP A 69 20.85 12.88 18.63
N GLU A 70 21.38 13.86 19.37
CA GLU A 70 20.57 14.94 19.95
C GLU A 70 19.97 15.84 18.87
N PHE A 71 20.73 16.24 17.85
CA PHE A 71 20.22 17.04 16.76
C PHE A 71 19.06 16.38 16.03
N LEU A 72 19.13 15.07 15.81
CA LEU A 72 18.05 14.32 15.20
C LEU A 72 16.85 14.14 16.13
N ALA A 73 17.08 14.03 17.44
CA ALA A 73 16.02 14.00 18.43
C ALA A 73 15.26 15.34 18.44
N ASP A 74 15.97 16.46 18.37
CA ASP A 74 15.38 17.80 18.26
C ASP A 74 14.66 18.01 16.93
N PHE A 75 15.23 17.55 15.83
CA PHE A 75 14.55 17.53 14.54
C PHE A 75 13.24 16.72 14.60
N ALA A 76 13.22 15.57 15.27
CA ALA A 76 12.00 14.80 15.46
C ALA A 76 10.93 15.58 16.22
N CYS A 77 11.32 16.35 17.25
CA CYS A 77 10.45 17.28 17.95
C CYS A 77 9.95 18.39 17.03
N TYR A 78 10.85 19.01 16.27
CA TYR A 78 10.51 20.06 15.31
C TYR A 78 9.43 19.59 14.32
N VAL A 79 9.57 18.41 13.75
CA VAL A 79 8.58 17.81 12.82
C VAL A 79 7.21 17.69 13.47
N VAL A 80 7.13 17.38 14.76
CA VAL A 80 5.86 17.19 15.45
C VAL A 80 5.22 18.53 15.82
N PHE A 81 5.99 19.45 16.39
CA PHE A 81 5.46 20.69 16.98
C PHE A 81 5.34 21.85 15.98
N TYR A 82 6.05 21.79 14.85
CA TYR A 82 6.03 22.83 13.82
C TYR A 82 5.59 22.25 12.46
N PRO A 83 4.32 21.85 12.32
CA PRO A 83 3.81 21.34 11.06
C PRO A 83 3.80 22.45 10.02
N ARG A 84 4.33 22.17 8.84
CA ARG A 84 4.47 23.16 7.75
C ARG A 84 3.12 23.70 7.23
N ARG A 85 2.04 22.95 7.42
CA ARG A 85 0.66 23.30 7.03
C ARG A 85 -0.30 22.88 8.14
N PRO A 86 -0.29 23.59 9.26
CA PRO A 86 -1.28 23.32 10.30
C PRO A 86 -2.67 23.66 9.75
N LYS A 87 -3.66 22.84 10.06
CA LYS A 87 -5.05 23.11 9.71
C LYS A 87 -5.70 24.05 10.72
N THR A 88 -5.22 23.99 11.94
CA THR A 88 -5.64 24.82 13.04
C THR A 88 -4.43 25.30 13.85
N GLU A 89 -4.56 26.43 14.53
CA GLU A 89 -3.53 26.91 15.43
C GLU A 89 -3.25 25.88 16.53
N GLY A 90 -1.99 25.64 16.84
CA GLY A 90 -1.56 24.62 17.81
C GLY A 90 -1.65 23.16 17.34
N GLU A 91 -2.03 22.91 16.08
CA GLU A 91 -2.03 21.55 15.54
C GLU A 91 -0.62 20.97 15.51
N THR A 92 -0.47 19.73 15.95
CA THR A 92 0.79 18.99 15.92
C THR A 92 0.70 17.81 14.95
N ASN A 93 1.84 17.41 14.37
CA ASN A 93 1.92 16.17 13.63
C ASN A 93 1.90 14.97 14.58
N ALA A 94 1.40 13.82 14.07
CA ALA A 94 1.51 12.56 14.82
C ALA A 94 2.99 12.16 15.01
N GLY A 95 3.35 11.63 16.17
CA GLY A 95 4.72 11.21 16.47
C GLY A 95 5.30 10.18 15.49
N LYS A 96 4.47 9.35 14.85
CA LYS A 96 4.89 8.46 13.76
C LYS A 96 5.39 9.21 12.51
N THR A 97 4.98 10.46 12.32
CA THR A 97 5.46 11.32 11.20
C THR A 97 6.92 11.66 11.40
N ALA A 98 7.34 11.96 12.65
CA ALA A 98 8.74 12.19 12.97
C ALA A 98 9.63 10.99 12.62
N LEU A 99 9.22 9.78 13.01
CA LEU A 99 9.93 8.53 12.64
C LEU A 99 10.06 8.39 11.13
N SER A 100 9.00 8.66 10.39
CA SER A 100 9.02 8.60 8.93
C SER A 100 9.98 9.62 8.32
N TYR A 101 10.00 10.85 8.84
CA TYR A 101 10.88 11.91 8.33
C TYR A 101 12.36 11.62 8.63
N VAL A 102 12.67 11.21 9.85
CA VAL A 102 14.02 10.78 10.22
C VAL A 102 14.51 9.65 9.31
N SER A 103 13.65 8.64 9.05
CA SER A 103 13.97 7.55 8.14
C SER A 103 14.21 8.04 6.69
N HIS A 104 13.43 8.99 6.20
CA HIS A 104 13.62 9.55 4.86
C HIS A 104 14.87 10.41 4.74
N VAL A 105 15.22 11.18 5.78
CA VAL A 105 16.47 11.93 5.86
C VAL A 105 17.66 10.96 5.82
N ARG A 106 17.63 9.92 6.67
CA ARG A 106 18.64 8.85 6.64
C ARG A 106 18.86 8.32 5.23
N THR A 107 17.77 7.88 4.59
CA THR A 107 17.84 7.31 3.25
C THR A 107 18.40 8.31 2.22
N TRP A 108 18.06 9.58 2.35
CA TRP A 108 18.64 10.62 1.49
C TRP A 108 20.16 10.70 1.62
N TYR A 109 20.68 10.67 2.84
CA TYR A 109 22.11 10.67 3.07
C TYR A 109 22.79 9.41 2.54
N GLU A 110 22.19 8.24 2.74
CA GLU A 110 22.70 6.97 2.20
C GLU A 110 22.82 6.99 0.68
N LEU A 111 21.91 7.70 -0.01
CA LEU A 111 21.86 7.76 -1.48
C LEU A 111 22.79 8.83 -2.07
N HIS A 112 22.94 9.97 -1.42
CA HIS A 112 23.53 11.17 -2.04
C HIS A 112 24.91 11.52 -1.52
N LEU A 113 25.39 10.89 -0.44
CA LEU A 113 26.74 11.12 0.05
C LEU A 113 27.76 10.37 -0.82
N VAL A 114 28.63 11.16 -1.46
CA VAL A 114 29.78 10.65 -2.23
C VAL A 114 31.03 11.28 -1.64
N PRO A 115 32.03 10.47 -1.25
CA PRO A 115 32.11 9.02 -1.36
C PRO A 115 31.24 8.30 -0.31
N PRO A 116 30.85 7.03 -0.61
CA PRO A 116 30.14 6.23 0.39
C PRO A 116 31.06 6.09 1.60
N ARG A 117 30.56 6.46 2.76
CA ARG A 117 31.32 6.34 4.01
C ARG A 117 31.77 4.91 4.21
N ARG A 118 32.98 4.72 4.72
CA ARG A 118 33.47 3.41 5.10
C ARG A 118 32.51 2.79 6.12
N PRO A 119 32.31 1.45 6.10
CA PRO A 119 31.62 0.77 7.19
C PRO A 119 32.26 1.18 8.52
N GLY A 120 31.47 1.71 9.45
CA GLY A 120 31.95 2.21 10.74
C GLY A 120 32.24 3.72 10.81
N SER A 121 32.22 4.45 9.68
CA SER A 121 32.29 5.91 9.69
C SER A 121 30.90 6.48 9.54
N GLY A 122 30.42 7.28 10.47
CA GLY A 122 29.32 8.10 10.16
C GLY A 122 28.15 8.11 11.09
N PHE A 123 26.98 8.12 10.67
CA PHE A 123 25.78 8.32 11.43
C PHE A 123 25.55 7.21 12.47
N VAL A 124 25.06 7.56 13.65
CA VAL A 124 24.67 6.65 14.72
C VAL A 124 23.73 5.53 14.20
N TRP A 125 22.94 5.83 13.19
CA TRP A 125 22.06 4.89 12.50
C TRP A 125 22.72 4.04 11.41
N ALA A 126 23.95 4.34 10.98
CA ALA A 126 24.64 3.55 9.96
C ALA A 126 25.29 2.27 10.52
N GLN A 127 25.33 2.13 11.83
CA GLN A 127 25.83 0.92 12.50
C GLN A 127 24.72 -0.13 12.73
N GLY A 128 23.96 -0.44 11.69
CA GLY A 128 22.85 -1.41 11.76
C GLY A 128 21.69 -0.86 12.61
N ASP A 129 20.47 -1.13 12.29
CA ASP A 129 19.14 -0.76 12.86
C ASP A 129 19.05 -0.05 14.25
N ARG A 130 20.16 0.42 14.82
CA ARG A 130 20.22 1.04 16.15
C ARG A 130 20.21 2.56 16.00
N LEU A 131 19.06 3.15 16.27
CA LEU A 131 18.94 4.56 16.57
C LEU A 131 19.75 4.88 17.85
N GLY A 132 20.35 6.07 17.92
CA GLY A 132 20.95 6.56 19.15
C GLY A 132 19.96 6.62 20.31
N ALA A 133 20.46 6.70 21.52
CA ALA A 133 19.60 6.58 22.71
C ALA A 133 18.65 7.78 22.86
N ALA A 134 19.13 9.01 22.57
CA ALA A 134 18.32 10.23 22.65
C ALA A 134 17.22 10.22 21.59
N LEU A 135 17.55 9.97 20.33
CA LEU A 135 16.58 9.89 19.24
C LEU A 135 15.52 8.81 19.49
N ARG A 136 15.93 7.62 19.93
CA ARG A 136 14.99 6.52 20.23
C ARG A 136 14.00 6.90 21.31
N ARG A 137 14.49 7.42 22.45
CA ARG A 137 13.64 7.84 23.57
C ARG A 137 12.69 8.96 23.15
N THR A 138 13.18 9.91 22.37
CA THR A 138 12.38 11.02 21.83
C THR A 138 11.27 10.50 20.91
N LEU A 139 11.58 9.64 19.94
CA LEU A 139 10.60 9.08 19.04
C LEU A 139 9.54 8.24 19.78
N ASP A 140 9.94 7.46 20.78
CA ASP A 140 9.00 6.70 21.60
C ASP A 140 8.11 7.62 22.46
N GLY A 141 8.68 8.69 23.03
CA GLY A 141 7.93 9.72 23.75
C GLY A 141 6.92 10.45 22.86
N LEU A 142 7.35 10.88 21.67
CA LEU A 142 6.49 11.54 20.69
C LEU A 142 5.35 10.63 20.20
N ARG A 143 5.61 9.33 19.96
CA ARG A 143 4.57 8.38 19.59
C ARG A 143 3.51 8.19 20.66
N LYS A 144 3.92 8.23 21.94
CA LYS A 144 2.98 8.11 23.09
C LYS A 144 2.18 9.38 23.28
N ARG A 145 2.81 10.56 23.23
CA ARG A 145 2.18 11.86 23.47
C ARG A 145 1.37 12.40 22.30
N HIS A 146 1.83 12.12 21.07
CA HIS A 146 1.20 12.56 19.83
C HIS A 146 0.79 11.33 18.99
N PRO A 147 -0.19 10.55 19.45
CA PRO A 147 -0.70 9.43 18.67
C PRO A 147 -1.26 9.91 17.33
N ALA A 148 -1.35 9.02 16.37
CA ALA A 148 -2.00 9.37 15.11
C ALA A 148 -3.44 9.81 15.37
N ALA A 149 -3.81 10.98 14.90
CA ALA A 149 -5.17 11.46 15.01
C ALA A 149 -6.16 10.54 14.29
N GLY A 150 -7.30 10.34 14.89
CA GLY A 150 -8.43 9.61 14.35
C GLY A 150 -8.57 8.16 14.85
N PRO A 151 -9.78 7.66 14.87
CA PRO A 151 -10.08 6.30 15.28
C PRO A 151 -9.39 5.29 14.34
N PRO A 152 -9.14 4.07 14.82
CA PRO A 152 -8.64 2.99 13.97
C PRO A 152 -9.55 2.84 12.75
N ARG A 153 -8.96 2.77 11.57
CA ARG A 153 -9.74 2.56 10.34
C ARG A 153 -10.53 1.28 10.46
N ARG A 154 -11.86 1.39 10.40
CA ARG A 154 -12.75 0.24 10.48
C ARG A 154 -12.69 -0.61 9.19
N PRO A 155 -12.84 -1.93 9.28
CA PRO A 155 -13.02 -2.79 8.11
C PRO A 155 -14.38 -2.50 7.45
N ILE A 156 -14.48 -2.65 6.13
CA ILE A 156 -15.77 -2.82 5.45
C ILE A 156 -16.12 -4.30 5.60
N GLU A 157 -16.96 -4.57 6.58
CA GLU A 157 -17.35 -5.93 6.93
C GLU A 157 -18.39 -6.50 5.94
N ARG A 158 -18.65 -7.81 6.05
CA ARG A 158 -19.52 -8.51 5.12
C ARG A 158 -20.93 -7.90 5.05
N HIS A 159 -21.54 -7.54 6.18
CA HIS A 159 -22.87 -6.94 6.18
C HIS A 159 -22.94 -5.63 5.39
N VAL A 160 -21.87 -4.82 5.41
CA VAL A 160 -21.76 -3.61 4.60
C VAL A 160 -21.61 -3.96 3.12
N MET A 161 -20.79 -4.97 2.81
CA MET A 161 -20.66 -5.48 1.44
C MET A 161 -21.99 -5.98 0.87
N VAL A 162 -22.81 -6.65 1.70
CA VAL A 162 -24.16 -7.08 1.33
C VAL A 162 -25.05 -5.87 1.02
N LYS A 163 -25.05 -4.83 1.86
CA LYS A 163 -25.80 -3.59 1.59
C LYS A 163 -25.37 -2.93 0.27
N LEU A 164 -24.05 -2.85 0.02
CA LEU A 164 -23.50 -2.32 -1.24
C LEU A 164 -23.90 -3.18 -2.45
N ALA A 165 -23.86 -4.51 -2.33
CA ALA A 165 -24.30 -5.42 -3.36
C ALA A 165 -25.78 -5.18 -3.75
N ARG A 166 -26.67 -5.15 -2.76
CA ARG A 166 -28.11 -4.92 -2.95
C ARG A 166 -28.39 -3.59 -3.65
N ARG A 167 -27.63 -2.55 -3.33
CA ARG A 167 -27.75 -1.22 -3.91
C ARG A 167 -27.24 -1.16 -5.36
N LEU A 168 -26.10 -1.78 -5.66
CA LEU A 168 -25.33 -1.49 -6.89
C LEU A 168 -25.51 -2.53 -7.98
N ARG A 169 -25.66 -3.84 -7.63
CA ARG A 169 -25.63 -4.93 -8.62
C ARG A 169 -26.79 -4.90 -9.62
N ARG A 170 -27.94 -4.29 -9.27
CA ARG A 170 -29.11 -4.16 -10.14
C ARG A 170 -29.19 -2.80 -10.84
N GLY A 171 -28.21 -1.94 -10.63
CA GLY A 171 -28.17 -0.61 -11.24
C GLY A 171 -27.69 -0.63 -12.69
N GLY A 172 -27.52 0.55 -13.26
CA GLY A 172 -26.97 0.72 -14.60
C GLY A 172 -25.47 0.35 -14.67
N ARG A 173 -24.88 0.52 -15.85
CA ARG A 173 -23.48 0.12 -16.11
C ARG A 173 -22.49 0.70 -15.10
N TRP A 174 -22.63 1.96 -14.71
CA TRP A 174 -21.75 2.58 -13.72
C TRP A 174 -21.86 1.94 -12.33
N GLN A 175 -23.07 1.71 -11.85
CA GLN A 175 -23.30 1.07 -10.55
C GLN A 175 -22.71 -0.36 -10.52
N ARG A 176 -22.91 -1.13 -11.58
CA ARG A 176 -22.34 -2.50 -11.70
C ARG A 176 -20.81 -2.46 -11.80
N THR A 177 -20.24 -1.45 -12.48
CA THR A 177 -18.77 -1.24 -12.50
C THR A 177 -18.25 -0.97 -11.10
N LYS A 178 -18.88 -0.08 -10.34
CA LYS A 178 -18.50 0.18 -8.94
C LYS A 178 -18.60 -1.09 -8.10
N TRP A 179 -19.72 -1.82 -8.26
CA TRP A 179 -19.88 -3.07 -7.52
C TRP A 179 -18.80 -4.09 -7.84
N ALA A 180 -18.44 -4.29 -9.10
CA ALA A 180 -17.36 -5.19 -9.48
C ALA A 180 -16.03 -4.79 -8.84
N ILE A 181 -15.68 -3.50 -8.83
CA ILE A 181 -14.47 -3.00 -8.16
C ILE A 181 -14.53 -3.29 -6.65
N TYR A 182 -15.64 -2.99 -5.98
CA TYR A 182 -15.78 -3.18 -4.53
C TYR A 182 -15.75 -4.66 -4.15
N ALA A 183 -16.41 -5.51 -4.93
CA ALA A 183 -16.42 -6.95 -4.71
C ALA A 183 -15.03 -7.57 -4.88
N VAL A 184 -14.28 -7.18 -5.93
CA VAL A 184 -12.89 -7.61 -6.14
C VAL A 184 -11.99 -7.10 -5.02
N CYS A 185 -12.14 -5.85 -4.58
CA CYS A 185 -11.36 -5.31 -3.46
C CYS A 185 -11.69 -6.03 -2.14
N GLY A 186 -12.96 -6.33 -1.89
CA GLY A 186 -13.42 -7.02 -0.68
C GLY A 186 -13.03 -8.48 -0.67
N GLN A 187 -13.38 -9.25 -1.68
CA GLN A 187 -13.10 -10.69 -1.73
C GLN A 187 -11.62 -10.97 -2.01
N GLY A 188 -11.00 -10.24 -2.94
CA GLY A 188 -9.59 -10.42 -3.30
C GLY A 188 -8.60 -9.70 -2.37
N ALA A 189 -9.06 -9.07 -1.29
CA ALA A 189 -8.23 -8.28 -0.37
C ALA A 189 -7.37 -7.21 -1.07
N ARG A 190 -7.90 -6.59 -2.13
CA ARG A 190 -7.16 -5.62 -2.95
C ARG A 190 -7.29 -4.19 -2.42
N ARG A 191 -6.27 -3.37 -2.71
CA ARG A 191 -6.42 -1.91 -2.61
C ARG A 191 -7.17 -1.41 -3.84
N ILE A 192 -8.02 -0.40 -3.68
CA ILE A 192 -8.67 0.23 -4.85
C ILE A 192 -7.64 0.67 -5.90
N SER A 193 -6.48 1.18 -5.47
CA SER A 193 -5.39 1.58 -6.38
C SER A 193 -4.66 0.42 -7.08
N GLU A 194 -4.97 -0.82 -6.73
CA GLU A 194 -4.50 -2.02 -7.44
C GLU A 194 -5.53 -2.48 -8.48
N CYS A 195 -6.79 -2.08 -8.33
CA CYS A 195 -7.87 -2.40 -9.27
C CYS A 195 -8.07 -1.33 -10.33
N ILE A 196 -7.84 -0.04 -9.97
CA ILE A 196 -7.92 1.09 -10.87
C ILE A 196 -6.61 1.87 -10.84
N ARG A 197 -6.41 2.74 -11.82
CA ARG A 197 -5.20 3.55 -11.90
C ARG A 197 -5.01 4.42 -10.67
N SER A 198 -3.84 4.31 -10.04
CA SER A 198 -3.49 5.16 -8.91
C SER A 198 -3.42 6.64 -9.30
N ALA A 199 -3.92 7.54 -8.44
CA ALA A 199 -3.81 9.00 -8.63
C ALA A 199 -2.37 9.51 -8.76
N LYS A 200 -1.39 8.71 -8.35
CA LYS A 200 0.04 9.04 -8.43
C LYS A 200 0.67 8.68 -9.77
N VAL A 201 -0.02 7.91 -10.60
CA VAL A 201 0.46 7.54 -11.92
C VAL A 201 -0.01 8.62 -12.89
N THR A 202 0.93 9.46 -13.32
CA THR A 202 0.75 10.43 -14.39
C THR A 202 1.18 9.81 -15.72
N GLY A 203 0.63 10.25 -16.82
CA GLY A 203 0.98 9.79 -18.18
C GLY A 203 -0.12 8.99 -18.87
N ALA A 204 0.18 8.48 -20.05
CA ALA A 204 -0.75 7.69 -20.85
C ALA A 204 -1.05 6.30 -20.22
N TRP A 205 -2.06 5.64 -20.73
CA TRP A 205 -2.36 4.24 -20.45
C TRP A 205 -1.14 3.36 -20.72
N ASP A 206 -0.83 2.47 -19.76
CA ASP A 206 0.27 1.53 -19.87
C ASP A 206 -0.23 0.11 -19.52
N PRO A 207 -0.42 -0.78 -20.51
CA PRO A 207 -0.93 -2.14 -20.25
C PRO A 207 0.04 -2.99 -19.43
N GLN A 208 1.31 -2.61 -19.32
CA GLN A 208 2.27 -3.30 -18.46
C GLN A 208 2.01 -3.02 -16.97
N ARG A 209 1.42 -1.90 -16.64
CA ARG A 209 1.22 -1.42 -15.27
C ARG A 209 -0.25 -1.32 -14.88
N ASP A 210 -1.11 -0.93 -15.80
CA ASP A 210 -2.52 -0.69 -15.54
C ASP A 210 -3.31 -2.01 -15.65
N MET A 211 -4.34 -2.15 -14.83
CA MET A 211 -5.21 -3.33 -14.86
C MET A 211 -6.07 -3.34 -16.13
N HIS A 212 -5.97 -4.41 -16.88
CA HIS A 212 -6.69 -4.60 -18.14
C HIS A 212 -7.34 -5.99 -18.21
N ARG A 213 -8.26 -6.18 -19.13
CA ARG A 213 -9.05 -7.41 -19.24
C ARG A 213 -8.25 -8.64 -19.64
N GLY A 214 -7.14 -8.46 -20.36
CA GLY A 214 -6.21 -9.56 -20.69
C GLY A 214 -5.45 -10.14 -19.48
N ARG A 215 -5.57 -9.52 -18.29
CA ARG A 215 -5.03 -10.10 -17.04
C ARG A 215 -6.01 -11.04 -16.34
N ILE A 216 -7.17 -11.26 -16.91
CA ILE A 216 -8.21 -12.10 -16.30
C ILE A 216 -8.38 -13.36 -17.12
N THR A 217 -8.29 -14.51 -16.46
CA THR A 217 -8.54 -15.82 -17.05
C THR A 217 -9.75 -16.45 -16.37
N ALA A 218 -10.72 -16.91 -17.16
CA ALA A 218 -11.86 -17.68 -16.68
C ALA A 218 -11.50 -19.16 -16.68
N THR A 219 -11.69 -19.85 -15.57
CA THR A 219 -11.66 -21.31 -15.49
C THR A 219 -13.08 -21.81 -15.42
N ARG A 220 -13.42 -22.74 -16.30
CA ARG A 220 -14.76 -23.32 -16.43
C ARG A 220 -14.71 -24.84 -16.24
N ASP A 221 -15.84 -25.44 -15.84
CA ASP A 221 -15.98 -26.88 -15.80
C ASP A 221 -16.23 -27.48 -17.21
N ALA A 222 -16.44 -28.80 -17.26
CA ALA A 222 -16.72 -29.52 -18.51
C ALA A 222 -18.02 -29.06 -19.18
N GLU A 223 -18.98 -28.56 -18.42
CA GLU A 223 -20.27 -28.04 -18.88
C GLU A 223 -20.18 -26.54 -19.25
N GLY A 224 -19.00 -25.93 -19.20
CA GLY A 224 -18.79 -24.52 -19.55
C GLY A 224 -19.16 -23.52 -18.45
N ARG A 225 -19.59 -23.98 -17.26
CA ARG A 225 -19.95 -23.10 -16.14
C ARG A 225 -18.71 -22.50 -15.50
N LEU A 226 -18.77 -21.22 -15.15
CA LEU A 226 -17.65 -20.53 -14.50
C LEU A 226 -17.38 -21.14 -13.12
N LEU A 227 -16.14 -21.60 -12.88
CA LEU A 227 -15.66 -22.03 -11.57
C LEU A 227 -15.00 -20.88 -10.82
N TYR A 228 -14.15 -20.12 -11.46
CA TYR A 228 -13.47 -18.96 -10.89
C TYR A 228 -12.81 -18.09 -11.97
N PHE A 229 -12.60 -16.83 -11.63
CA PHE A 229 -11.63 -15.99 -12.33
C PHE A 229 -10.27 -16.00 -11.63
N THR A 230 -9.21 -15.97 -12.42
CA THR A 230 -7.84 -15.68 -11.96
C THR A 230 -7.43 -14.33 -12.51
N ILE A 231 -6.98 -13.43 -11.63
CA ILE A 231 -6.48 -12.11 -12.00
C ILE A 231 -4.99 -12.09 -11.78
N ALA A 232 -4.21 -11.90 -12.84
CA ALA A 232 -2.78 -11.66 -12.77
C ALA A 232 -2.54 -10.22 -12.28
N ILE A 233 -1.83 -10.06 -11.17
CA ILE A 233 -1.54 -8.77 -10.57
C ILE A 233 -0.26 -8.22 -11.17
N GLY A 234 -0.36 -7.03 -11.77
CA GLY A 234 0.79 -6.31 -12.29
C GLY A 234 1.68 -5.70 -11.20
N PRO A 235 2.67 -4.89 -11.60
CA PRO A 235 3.57 -4.20 -10.68
C PRO A 235 2.81 -3.51 -9.55
N ASN A 236 3.24 -3.71 -8.33
CA ASN A 236 2.60 -3.19 -7.13
C ASN A 236 3.64 -2.80 -6.07
N LYS A 237 3.20 -2.31 -4.90
CA LYS A 237 4.12 -1.83 -3.86
C LYS A 237 5.08 -2.92 -3.34
N THR A 238 4.67 -4.17 -3.35
CA THR A 238 5.47 -5.31 -2.85
C THR A 238 6.26 -6.00 -3.94
N ASP A 239 6.00 -5.64 -5.18
CA ASP A 239 6.66 -6.11 -6.40
C ASP A 239 6.64 -4.99 -7.44
N PRO A 240 7.50 -3.98 -7.30
CA PRO A 240 7.50 -2.80 -8.18
C PRO A 240 7.82 -3.11 -9.64
N ASP A 241 8.59 -4.15 -9.86
CA ASP A 241 9.06 -4.57 -11.19
C ASP A 241 8.13 -5.59 -11.85
N GLY A 242 7.15 -6.13 -11.12
CA GLY A 242 6.21 -7.13 -11.62
C GLY A 242 6.86 -8.47 -11.95
N THR A 243 7.95 -8.80 -11.23
CA THR A 243 8.71 -10.03 -11.46
C THR A 243 8.11 -11.26 -10.77
N LYS A 244 7.22 -11.02 -9.81
CA LYS A 244 6.53 -12.09 -9.06
C LYS A 244 5.20 -12.40 -9.72
N ASP A 245 4.97 -13.68 -9.94
CA ASP A 245 3.74 -14.19 -10.52
C ASP A 245 2.61 -14.22 -9.47
N PHE A 246 2.08 -13.04 -9.16
CA PHE A 246 0.99 -12.89 -8.20
C PHE A 246 -0.37 -13.04 -8.86
N HIS A 247 -1.16 -13.96 -8.34
CA HIS A 247 -2.53 -14.21 -8.79
C HIS A 247 -3.55 -14.03 -7.66
N VAL A 248 -4.71 -13.53 -8.03
CA VAL A 248 -5.90 -13.52 -7.17
C VAL A 248 -6.95 -14.43 -7.79
N HIS A 249 -7.40 -15.41 -7.03
CA HIS A 249 -8.46 -16.32 -7.45
C HIS A 249 -9.78 -15.86 -6.85
N LEU A 250 -10.77 -15.68 -7.70
CA LEU A 250 -12.12 -15.26 -7.34
C LEU A 250 -13.09 -16.38 -7.69
N PRO A 251 -13.41 -17.28 -6.75
CA PRO A 251 -14.33 -18.37 -7.00
C PRO A 251 -15.75 -17.85 -7.26
N TYR A 252 -16.44 -18.50 -8.16
CA TYR A 252 -17.85 -18.27 -8.43
C TYR A 252 -18.70 -19.09 -7.46
N SER A 253 -19.72 -18.47 -6.88
CA SER A 253 -20.78 -19.14 -6.14
C SER A 253 -22.10 -18.49 -6.49
N ALA A 254 -23.07 -19.28 -6.94
CA ALA A 254 -24.41 -18.78 -7.24
C ALA A 254 -25.16 -18.34 -5.98
N GLU A 255 -24.83 -18.95 -4.83
CA GLU A 255 -25.48 -18.71 -3.55
C GLU A 255 -24.95 -17.47 -2.82
N ALA A 256 -23.73 -17.05 -3.16
CA ALA A 256 -23.07 -15.96 -2.44
C ALA A 256 -23.59 -14.58 -2.86
N GLU A 257 -24.16 -13.85 -1.92
CA GLU A 257 -24.66 -12.48 -2.14
C GLU A 257 -23.51 -11.49 -2.45
N VAL A 258 -22.33 -11.71 -1.87
CA VAL A 258 -21.09 -10.99 -2.18
C VAL A 258 -20.19 -11.92 -2.98
N ASN A 259 -20.19 -11.76 -4.29
CA ASN A 259 -19.47 -12.62 -5.22
C ASN A 259 -18.75 -11.78 -6.29
N ALA A 260 -17.43 -11.68 -6.19
CA ALA A 260 -16.62 -10.89 -7.11
C ALA A 260 -16.61 -11.50 -8.53
N ALA A 261 -16.61 -12.83 -8.64
CA ALA A 261 -16.64 -13.48 -9.95
C ALA A 261 -17.97 -13.23 -10.67
N ALA A 262 -19.10 -13.31 -9.96
CA ALA A 262 -20.41 -12.98 -10.54
C ALA A 262 -20.46 -11.49 -10.94
N ALA A 263 -19.93 -10.59 -10.11
CA ALA A 263 -19.89 -9.15 -10.41
C ALA A 263 -19.05 -8.83 -11.64
N LEU A 264 -17.95 -9.55 -11.86
CA LEU A 264 -17.13 -9.42 -13.07
C LEU A 264 -17.83 -10.00 -14.29
N LEU A 265 -18.50 -11.14 -14.15
CA LEU A 265 -19.27 -11.75 -15.23
C LEU A 265 -20.36 -10.80 -15.70
N ASP A 266 -21.20 -10.29 -14.78
CA ASP A 266 -22.23 -9.29 -15.06
C ASP A 266 -21.66 -8.04 -15.76
N LEU A 267 -20.48 -7.58 -15.32
CA LEU A 267 -19.83 -6.42 -15.93
C LEU A 267 -19.39 -6.71 -17.36
N PHE A 268 -18.79 -7.88 -17.62
CA PHE A 268 -18.26 -8.23 -18.95
C PHE A 268 -19.38 -8.54 -19.96
N GLU A 269 -20.53 -9.00 -19.49
CA GLU A 269 -21.74 -9.11 -20.33
C GLU A 269 -22.28 -7.75 -20.76
N LEU A 270 -22.26 -6.76 -19.85
CA LEU A 270 -22.72 -5.39 -20.14
C LEU A 270 -21.71 -4.57 -20.95
N ASP A 271 -20.46 -4.88 -20.84
CA ASP A 271 -19.34 -4.18 -21.42
C ASP A 271 -18.35 -5.18 -22.03
N PRO A 272 -18.75 -5.87 -23.13
CA PRO A 272 -17.94 -6.90 -23.74
C PRO A 272 -16.64 -6.33 -24.30
N THR A 273 -15.56 -7.09 -24.13
CA THR A 273 -14.27 -6.74 -24.67
C THR A 273 -14.23 -7.06 -26.16
N PRO A 274 -13.85 -6.13 -27.04
CA PRO A 274 -13.61 -6.45 -28.43
C PRO A 274 -12.52 -7.52 -28.57
N VAL A 275 -12.74 -8.50 -29.46
CA VAL A 275 -11.79 -9.59 -29.70
C VAL A 275 -10.42 -9.04 -30.09
N GLY A 276 -9.37 -9.53 -29.48
CA GLY A 276 -8.00 -9.12 -29.71
C GLY A 276 -7.61 -7.76 -29.07
N ARG A 277 -8.52 -7.16 -28.30
CA ARG A 277 -8.26 -5.90 -27.58
C ARG A 277 -8.21 -6.04 -26.05
N GLU A 278 -8.11 -7.26 -25.54
CA GLU A 278 -8.14 -7.54 -24.11
C GLU A 278 -7.06 -6.79 -23.34
N SER A 279 -5.82 -6.74 -23.89
CA SER A 279 -4.69 -6.06 -23.27
C SER A 279 -4.74 -4.52 -23.38
N SER A 280 -5.54 -3.99 -24.29
CA SER A 280 -5.74 -2.54 -24.47
C SER A 280 -7.04 -2.02 -23.84
N THR A 281 -7.87 -2.91 -23.30
CA THR A 281 -9.14 -2.55 -22.68
C THR A 281 -8.97 -2.49 -21.16
N PRO A 282 -9.21 -1.34 -20.51
CA PRO A 282 -9.20 -1.25 -19.06
C PRO A 282 -10.12 -2.28 -18.42
N MET A 283 -9.73 -2.84 -17.28
CA MET A 283 -10.56 -3.79 -16.54
C MET A 283 -11.93 -3.18 -16.19
N TYR A 284 -11.94 -1.89 -15.87
CA TYR A 284 -13.14 -1.13 -15.49
C TYR A 284 -13.21 0.17 -16.26
N GLY A 285 -14.32 0.41 -16.95
CA GLY A 285 -14.58 1.65 -17.67
C GLY A 285 -15.30 2.71 -16.85
N ASP A 286 -15.03 3.99 -17.12
CA ASP A 286 -15.77 5.12 -16.53
C ASP A 286 -17.09 5.33 -17.28
N TRP A 287 -18.16 4.77 -16.76
CA TRP A 287 -19.50 4.80 -17.33
C TRP A 287 -20.44 5.78 -16.61
N ARG A 288 -19.89 6.84 -16.02
CA ARG A 288 -20.71 7.93 -15.49
C ARG A 288 -21.44 8.66 -16.62
N PRO A 289 -22.54 9.36 -16.33
CA PRO A 289 -23.22 10.18 -17.32
C PRO A 289 -22.24 11.10 -18.07
N GLY A 290 -22.29 11.08 -19.40
CA GLY A 290 -21.39 11.84 -20.26
C GLY A 290 -19.98 11.26 -20.43
N ARG A 291 -19.74 10.02 -19.99
CA ARG A 291 -18.48 9.28 -20.18
C ARG A 291 -18.71 8.04 -21.04
N SER A 292 -17.67 7.62 -21.76
CA SER A 292 -17.72 6.53 -22.74
C SER A 292 -16.74 5.39 -22.47
N GLY A 293 -16.49 5.07 -21.18
CA GLY A 293 -15.67 3.91 -20.82
C GLY A 293 -14.17 4.17 -20.63
N GLY A 294 -13.74 5.42 -20.51
CA GLY A 294 -12.33 5.75 -20.21
C GLY A 294 -11.86 5.30 -18.83
N LEU A 295 -10.63 5.67 -18.47
CA LEU A 295 -10.04 5.31 -17.18
C LEU A 295 -10.75 5.99 -15.99
N ILE A 296 -11.04 5.21 -14.98
CA ILE A 296 -11.59 5.71 -13.71
C ILE A 296 -10.46 6.33 -12.89
N SER A 297 -10.61 7.61 -12.49
CA SER A 297 -9.66 8.22 -11.57
C SER A 297 -9.89 7.74 -10.13
N TYR A 298 -8.79 7.58 -9.38
CA TYR A 298 -8.86 7.24 -7.97
C TYR A 298 -9.69 8.24 -7.14
N ALA A 299 -9.57 9.54 -7.43
CA ALA A 299 -10.33 10.59 -6.75
C ALA A 299 -11.84 10.45 -7.00
N THR A 300 -12.22 10.14 -8.24
CA THR A 300 -13.61 9.85 -8.61
C THR A 300 -14.15 8.66 -7.81
N LEU A 301 -13.48 7.52 -7.89
CA LEU A 301 -13.98 6.31 -7.22
C LEU A 301 -14.01 6.47 -5.69
N ARG A 302 -13.06 7.21 -5.12
CA ARG A 302 -13.08 7.52 -3.69
C ARG A 302 -14.30 8.33 -3.28
N ARG A 303 -14.69 9.33 -4.07
CA ARG A 303 -15.90 10.12 -3.83
C ARG A 303 -17.15 9.26 -3.95
N GLU A 304 -17.27 8.48 -5.01
CA GLU A 304 -18.38 7.54 -5.20
C GLU A 304 -18.50 6.53 -4.03
N LEU A 305 -17.37 6.06 -3.50
CA LEU A 305 -17.38 5.18 -2.33
C LEU A 305 -17.92 5.88 -1.08
N VAL A 306 -17.59 7.16 -0.89
CA VAL A 306 -18.16 7.97 0.21
C VAL A 306 -19.68 8.04 0.07
N ASP A 307 -20.16 8.38 -1.13
CA ASP A 307 -21.59 8.52 -1.43
C ASP A 307 -22.33 7.18 -1.27
N ASP A 308 -21.75 6.08 -1.76
CA ASP A 308 -22.34 4.75 -1.65
C ASP A 308 -22.41 4.26 -0.20
N LEU A 309 -21.34 4.46 0.60
CA LEU A 309 -21.31 4.11 2.02
C LEU A 309 -22.30 4.94 2.83
N THR A 310 -22.38 6.23 2.56
CA THR A 310 -23.39 7.12 3.20
C THR A 310 -24.80 6.65 2.87
N ALA A 311 -25.06 6.31 1.61
CA ALA A 311 -26.37 5.85 1.17
C ALA A 311 -26.80 4.48 1.74
N VAL A 312 -25.85 3.66 2.20
CA VAL A 312 -26.16 2.39 2.91
C VAL A 312 -26.10 2.51 4.42
N GLY A 313 -25.97 3.74 4.96
CA GLY A 313 -25.99 4.02 6.39
C GLY A 313 -24.68 3.77 7.12
N GLU A 314 -23.54 3.85 6.40
CA GLU A 314 -22.20 3.59 6.97
C GLU A 314 -21.22 4.77 6.67
N PRO A 315 -21.62 6.02 6.95
CA PRO A 315 -20.83 7.20 6.59
C PRO A 315 -19.47 7.27 7.31
N GLU A 316 -19.33 6.64 8.48
CA GLU A 316 -18.08 6.59 9.24
C GLU A 316 -17.00 5.72 8.57
N LEU A 317 -17.37 4.83 7.65
CA LEU A 317 -16.44 4.06 6.83
C LEU A 317 -15.93 4.84 5.62
N ALA A 318 -16.54 6.00 5.36
CA ALA A 318 -16.23 6.83 4.21
C ALA A 318 -14.77 7.33 4.23
N GLY A 319 -14.14 7.31 3.08
CA GLY A 319 -12.77 7.81 2.90
C GLY A 319 -11.65 6.80 3.16
N HIS A 320 -11.96 5.58 3.54
CA HIS A 320 -10.96 4.56 3.90
C HIS A 320 -10.84 3.43 2.86
N THR A 321 -10.20 3.68 1.74
CA THR A 321 -10.01 2.69 0.65
C THR A 321 -9.26 1.41 1.06
N HIS A 322 -8.52 1.43 2.18
CA HIS A 322 -7.91 0.25 2.78
C HIS A 322 -8.88 -0.63 3.59
N SER A 323 -10.11 -0.15 3.82
CA SER A 323 -11.09 -0.85 4.65
C SER A 323 -11.62 -2.13 3.99
N PHE A 324 -11.66 -2.22 2.67
CA PHE A 324 -11.95 -3.47 1.96
C PHE A 324 -10.94 -4.57 2.30
N ARG A 325 -9.65 -4.25 2.22
CA ARG A 325 -8.57 -5.21 2.51
C ARG A 325 -8.58 -5.67 3.97
N ARG A 326 -8.97 -4.79 4.90
CA ARG A 326 -9.19 -5.15 6.31
C ARG A 326 -10.42 -6.03 6.49
N GLY A 327 -11.50 -5.72 5.79
CA GLY A 327 -12.73 -6.54 5.78
C GLY A 327 -12.46 -7.96 5.30
N ALA A 328 -11.72 -8.10 4.21
CA ALA A 328 -11.30 -9.42 3.71
C ALA A 328 -10.45 -10.19 4.73
N ALA A 329 -9.47 -9.54 5.37
CA ALA A 329 -8.67 -10.17 6.42
C ALA A 329 -9.52 -10.60 7.62
N SER A 330 -10.47 -9.76 8.04
CA SER A 330 -11.41 -10.10 9.12
C SER A 330 -12.33 -11.27 8.76
N ALA A 331 -12.82 -11.30 7.52
CA ALA A 331 -13.66 -12.39 7.03
C ALA A 331 -12.89 -13.72 6.96
N LEU A 332 -11.66 -13.72 6.41
CA LEU A 332 -10.79 -14.90 6.40
C LEU A 332 -10.49 -15.38 7.83
N GLY A 333 -10.23 -14.46 8.76
CA GLY A 333 -10.07 -14.80 10.19
C GLY A 333 -11.36 -15.39 10.78
N GLY A 334 -12.54 -14.85 10.42
CA GLY A 334 -13.84 -15.33 10.88
C GLY A 334 -14.15 -16.77 10.47
N ILE A 335 -13.74 -17.19 9.28
CA ILE A 335 -13.85 -18.57 8.81
C ILE A 335 -12.68 -19.46 9.24
N GLY A 336 -11.78 -18.99 10.08
CA GLY A 336 -10.62 -19.73 10.57
C GLY A 336 -9.60 -20.06 9.47
N ALA A 337 -9.46 -19.20 8.46
CA ALA A 337 -8.43 -19.40 7.45
C ALA A 337 -7.02 -19.29 8.08
N PRO A 338 -6.07 -20.18 7.71
CA PRO A 338 -4.70 -20.07 8.16
C PRO A 338 -4.06 -18.72 7.80
N ASP A 339 -3.14 -18.24 8.63
CA ASP A 339 -2.39 -17.00 8.35
C ASP A 339 -1.71 -17.01 6.98
N SER A 340 -1.20 -18.16 6.53
CA SER A 340 -0.59 -18.33 5.21
C SER A 340 -1.58 -18.02 4.09
N VAL A 341 -2.82 -18.50 4.19
CA VAL A 341 -3.89 -18.19 3.22
C VAL A 341 -4.22 -16.71 3.25
N THR A 342 -4.42 -16.14 4.43
CA THR A 342 -4.73 -14.71 4.59
C THR A 342 -3.63 -13.84 3.98
N ARG A 343 -2.36 -14.20 4.20
CA ARG A 343 -1.22 -13.49 3.60
C ARG A 343 -1.17 -13.62 2.08
N MET A 344 -1.43 -14.80 1.54
CA MET A 344 -1.46 -15.02 0.08
C MET A 344 -2.57 -14.19 -0.57
N VAL A 345 -3.80 -14.29 -0.05
CA VAL A 345 -4.93 -13.50 -0.59
C VAL A 345 -4.63 -12.01 -0.53
N GLY A 346 -4.06 -11.53 0.57
CA GLY A 346 -3.70 -10.13 0.73
C GLY A 346 -2.41 -9.70 0.03
N LEU A 347 -1.56 -10.61 -0.46
CA LEU A 347 -0.19 -10.34 -0.90
C LEU A 347 0.59 -9.54 0.17
N TRP A 348 0.46 -9.96 1.44
CA TRP A 348 1.22 -9.34 2.54
C TRP A 348 2.58 -10.00 2.65
N ALA A 349 3.60 -9.32 2.15
CA ALA A 349 4.98 -9.73 2.38
C ALA A 349 5.37 -9.44 3.84
N THR A 350 5.74 -10.48 4.57
CA THR A 350 6.60 -10.35 5.74
C THR A 350 7.84 -11.18 5.44
N ASP A 351 9.03 -10.60 5.62
CA ASP A 351 10.31 -11.22 5.25
C ASP A 351 10.56 -12.57 5.92
N ALA A 352 9.89 -12.86 7.04
CA ALA A 352 10.12 -14.06 7.84
C ALA A 352 9.54 -15.37 7.26
N ASN A 353 8.62 -15.35 6.29
CA ASN A 353 7.88 -16.54 5.86
C ASN A 353 7.88 -16.83 4.34
N LEU A 354 8.66 -16.10 3.55
CA LEU A 354 8.73 -16.33 2.10
C LEU A 354 9.40 -17.68 1.72
N GLY A 355 9.99 -18.40 2.68
CA GLY A 355 10.72 -19.62 2.42
C GLY A 355 9.96 -20.94 2.58
N TYR A 356 8.88 -21.02 3.38
CA TYR A 356 8.43 -22.34 3.86
C TYR A 356 6.93 -22.67 3.88
N THR A 357 6.01 -21.72 3.69
CA THR A 357 4.57 -22.03 3.77
C THR A 357 3.73 -21.24 2.78
N TRP A 358 3.83 -21.58 1.53
CA TRP A 358 2.82 -21.21 0.55
C TRP A 358 1.63 -22.15 0.71
N ALA A 359 0.46 -21.64 1.07
CA ALA A 359 -0.76 -22.43 0.96
C ALA A 359 -0.96 -22.85 -0.50
N SER A 360 -1.28 -24.11 -0.75
CA SER A 360 -1.51 -24.58 -2.12
C SER A 360 -2.68 -23.81 -2.75
N THR A 361 -2.64 -23.61 -4.06
CA THR A 361 -3.70 -22.92 -4.79
C THR A 361 -5.10 -23.50 -4.52
N PRO A 362 -5.30 -24.83 -4.44
CA PRO A 362 -6.59 -25.41 -4.06
C PRO A 362 -7.09 -24.96 -2.67
N ILE A 363 -6.21 -24.92 -1.66
CA ILE A 363 -6.58 -24.46 -0.31
C ILE A 363 -6.97 -22.98 -0.33
N VAL A 364 -6.25 -22.15 -1.06
CA VAL A 364 -6.58 -20.71 -1.19
C VAL A 364 -7.96 -20.55 -1.83
N ARG A 365 -8.22 -21.25 -2.92
CA ARG A 365 -9.52 -21.20 -3.61
C ARG A 365 -10.66 -21.65 -2.71
N GLN A 366 -10.47 -22.76 -1.99
CA GLN A 366 -11.47 -23.28 -1.06
C GLN A 366 -11.79 -22.25 0.03
N LYS A 367 -10.77 -21.63 0.65
CA LYS A 367 -10.99 -20.60 1.69
C LYS A 367 -11.59 -19.31 1.14
N MET A 368 -11.31 -18.95 -0.09
CA MET A 368 -11.98 -17.82 -0.73
C MET A 368 -13.44 -18.12 -1.08
N LEU A 369 -13.77 -19.35 -1.42
CA LEU A 369 -15.15 -19.79 -1.60
C LEU A 369 -15.90 -19.74 -0.27
N GLU A 370 -15.36 -20.35 0.78
CA GLU A 370 -15.92 -20.28 2.14
C GLU A 370 -16.14 -18.84 2.60
N MET A 371 -15.20 -17.93 2.30
CA MET A 371 -15.33 -16.51 2.60
C MET A 371 -16.47 -15.85 1.79
N ALA A 372 -16.64 -16.22 0.53
CA ALA A 372 -17.72 -15.70 -0.32
C ALA A 372 -19.10 -16.14 0.19
N GLU A 373 -19.21 -17.36 0.67
CA GLU A 373 -20.46 -17.97 1.17
C GLU A 373 -20.73 -17.67 2.66
N TRP A 374 -19.72 -17.19 3.39
CA TRP A 374 -19.85 -16.91 4.81
C TRP A 374 -20.94 -15.86 5.10
N ASP A 375 -21.81 -16.15 6.04
CA ASP A 375 -22.97 -15.32 6.42
C ASP A 375 -22.62 -14.11 7.30
N GLY A 376 -21.35 -13.96 7.69
CA GLY A 376 -20.87 -12.86 8.53
C GLY A 376 -20.97 -13.17 10.03
N ARG A 377 -21.49 -14.34 10.44
CA ARG A 377 -21.54 -14.72 11.84
C ARG A 377 -20.19 -15.27 12.30
N VAL A 378 -19.71 -14.81 13.43
CA VAL A 378 -18.53 -15.39 14.07
C VAL A 378 -19.00 -16.59 14.88
N ASP A 379 -18.40 -17.75 14.64
CA ASP A 379 -18.62 -18.91 15.49
C ASP A 379 -18.05 -18.61 16.89
N THR A 380 -18.92 -18.22 17.81
CA THR A 380 -18.54 -17.89 19.20
C THR A 380 -18.00 -19.09 19.97
N ALA A 381 -18.18 -20.32 19.48
CA ALA A 381 -17.61 -21.51 20.06
C ALA A 381 -16.06 -21.59 19.93
N ARG A 382 -15.47 -20.80 19.03
CA ARG A 382 -14.01 -20.79 18.80
C ARG A 382 -13.23 -19.80 19.69
N GLY A 383 -13.85 -19.15 20.65
CA GLY A 383 -13.18 -18.23 21.57
C GLY A 383 -12.60 -16.98 20.89
N PRO A 384 -12.26 -15.93 21.64
CA PRO A 384 -11.65 -14.73 21.07
C PRO A 384 -10.28 -15.07 20.49
N LEU A 385 -10.03 -14.61 19.24
CA LEU A 385 -8.71 -14.68 18.60
C LEU A 385 -7.69 -14.00 19.50
N VAL A 386 -6.91 -14.80 20.23
CA VAL A 386 -5.82 -14.29 21.08
C VAL A 386 -4.80 -13.64 20.16
N ARG A 387 -4.74 -12.31 20.18
CA ARG A 387 -3.63 -11.57 19.57
C ARG A 387 -2.35 -11.96 20.30
N ARG A 388 -1.56 -12.87 19.74
CA ARG A 388 -0.17 -13.01 20.15
C ARG A 388 0.54 -11.70 19.81
N ARG A 389 1.02 -11.03 20.85
CA ARG A 389 1.84 -9.82 20.77
C ARG A 389 3.21 -10.10 20.17
#